data_a316c0245d91fd4cd2faad591a2c3bb4
#
_entry.id   a316c0245d91fd4cd2faad591a2c3bb4
#
_cell.length_a   1.000
_cell.length_b   1.000
_cell.length_c   1.000
_cell.angle_alpha   90.00
_cell.angle_beta   90.00
_cell.angle_gamma   90.00
#
_symmetry.space_group_name_H-M   'P 1'
#
loop_
_entity.id
_entity.type
_entity.pdbx_description
1 polymer ?
#
loop_
_entity_poly.entity_id
_entity_poly.type
_entity_poly.pdbx_seq_one_letter_code
_entity_poly.pdbx_strand_id
1 'polypeptide(L)'
;MARILVTASGGTVSSSVSDGLVRLEKESPIASYISGHYPGNEFTLISPANYSSENARPEDYRDVLKAVSEEASKSRPDGIIILHGTDTMAYFAQLAVRALGHMKIPFVITGSKIPPGSEGTDAFGNIDYAVEQVTDGKSGVVFTTHDGNPAIIAADKVTSPDIYGDYGIWPDSADTDYSSDRYKEAAEAFFASEKLHRIQVIPAAPTPGILEEGFDTVLITCHHSGTADVKLVPKVRKWTSKGIRCFMAPVPRNSNIYESRAMLEQAGCKALPGMPPEGAWAEALIT
;
A
#
# COMPACT_ATOMS: atom_id res chain seq x y z
N MET A 1 -26.47 -9.11 8.92
CA MET A 1 -26.42 -7.66 8.67
C MET A 1 -25.07 -7.16 9.16
N ALA A 2 -24.18 -6.86 8.24
CA ALA A 2 -22.84 -6.38 8.57
C ALA A 2 -22.79 -4.86 8.47
N ARG A 3 -22.02 -4.21 9.35
CA ARG A 3 -21.70 -2.78 9.32
C ARG A 3 -20.38 -2.61 8.63
N ILE A 4 -20.36 -1.94 7.51
CA ILE A 4 -19.17 -1.79 6.67
C ILE A 4 -18.82 -0.30 6.53
N LEU A 5 -17.60 0.05 6.92
CA LEU A 5 -17.04 1.38 6.66
C LEU A 5 -16.47 1.41 5.25
N VAL A 6 -16.94 2.31 4.41
CA VAL A 6 -16.43 2.55 3.06
C VAL A 6 -15.73 3.90 3.01
N THR A 7 -14.49 3.89 2.57
CA THR A 7 -13.66 5.09 2.45
C THR A 7 -13.30 5.33 0.99
N ALA A 8 -13.65 6.50 0.45
CA ALA A 8 -13.26 6.91 -0.88
C ALA A 8 -12.05 7.85 -0.79
N SER A 9 -10.94 7.51 -1.46
CA SER A 9 -9.73 8.34 -1.54
C SER A 9 -9.41 8.85 -2.95
N GLY A 10 -10.29 8.58 -3.93
CA GLY A 10 -10.10 8.96 -5.33
C GLY A 10 -9.77 7.78 -6.24
N GLY A 11 -8.92 8.02 -7.24
CA GLY A 11 -8.58 7.02 -8.26
C GLY A 11 -9.66 6.82 -9.33
N THR A 12 -9.41 5.90 -10.27
CA THR A 12 -10.31 5.61 -11.40
C THR A 12 -11.71 5.17 -10.95
N VAL A 13 -11.82 4.44 -9.86
CA VAL A 13 -13.09 4.01 -9.26
C VAL A 13 -13.97 5.18 -8.78
N SER A 14 -13.38 6.35 -8.58
CA SER A 14 -14.06 7.61 -8.23
C SER A 14 -14.03 8.63 -9.38
N SER A 15 -13.89 8.17 -10.62
CA SER A 15 -13.74 9.01 -11.80
C SER A 15 -14.87 8.78 -12.82
N SER A 16 -15.02 9.73 -13.73
CA SER A 16 -15.82 9.60 -14.95
C SER A 16 -14.99 9.91 -16.20
N VAL A 17 -15.54 9.62 -17.38
CA VAL A 17 -14.93 10.00 -18.65
C VAL A 17 -15.63 11.24 -19.20
N SER A 18 -14.88 12.31 -19.43
CA SER A 18 -15.35 13.55 -20.04
C SER A 18 -14.33 14.02 -21.09
N ASP A 19 -14.78 14.30 -22.31
CA ASP A 19 -13.93 14.71 -23.44
C ASP A 19 -12.76 13.74 -23.74
N GLY A 20 -13.01 12.41 -23.57
CA GLY A 20 -11.99 11.38 -23.76
C GLY A 20 -10.91 11.32 -22.66
N LEU A 21 -11.07 12.04 -21.58
CA LEU A 21 -10.16 12.07 -20.44
C LEU A 21 -10.84 11.49 -19.18
N VAL A 22 -10.11 10.70 -18.42
CA VAL A 22 -10.54 10.23 -17.10
C VAL A 22 -10.31 11.36 -16.10
N ARG A 23 -11.37 11.75 -15.37
CA ARG A 23 -11.32 12.85 -14.40
C ARG A 23 -11.96 12.42 -13.08
N LEU A 24 -11.33 12.78 -11.97
CA LEU A 24 -11.87 12.55 -10.64
C LEU A 24 -13.18 13.31 -10.46
N GLU A 25 -14.20 12.59 -9.95
CA GLU A 25 -15.47 13.19 -9.55
C GLU A 25 -15.41 13.70 -8.12
N LYS A 26 -16.20 14.74 -7.82
CA LYS A 26 -16.32 15.29 -6.47
C LYS A 26 -16.93 14.29 -5.50
N GLU A 27 -17.88 13.49 -5.97
CA GLU A 27 -18.54 12.44 -5.22
C GLU A 27 -18.32 11.10 -5.96
N SER A 28 -17.91 10.08 -5.24
CA SER A 28 -17.66 8.76 -5.85
C SER A 28 -18.98 8.15 -6.36
N PRO A 29 -19.06 7.73 -7.64
CA PRO A 29 -20.22 7.03 -8.17
C PRO A 29 -20.56 5.74 -7.41
N ILE A 30 -19.59 5.16 -6.74
CA ILE A 30 -19.74 3.93 -5.96
C ILE A 30 -20.64 4.12 -4.73
N ALA A 31 -20.72 5.33 -4.17
CA ALA A 31 -21.58 5.62 -3.03
C ALA A 31 -23.06 5.27 -3.33
N SER A 32 -23.56 5.69 -4.49
CA SER A 32 -24.92 5.40 -4.96
C SER A 32 -25.13 3.91 -5.24
N TYR A 33 -24.13 3.26 -5.84
CA TYR A 33 -24.17 1.83 -6.13
C TYR A 33 -24.31 1.01 -4.83
N ILE A 34 -23.43 1.22 -3.86
CA ILE A 34 -23.43 0.49 -2.59
C ILE A 34 -24.76 0.67 -1.85
N SER A 35 -25.28 1.89 -1.77
CA SER A 35 -26.53 2.19 -1.06
C SER A 35 -27.75 1.46 -1.65
N GLY A 36 -27.73 1.16 -2.95
CA GLY A 36 -28.85 0.50 -3.64
C GLY A 36 -28.75 -1.03 -3.73
N HIS A 37 -27.54 -1.60 -3.69
CA HIS A 37 -27.32 -3.03 -4.01
C HIS A 37 -27.30 -3.98 -2.82
N TYR A 38 -27.06 -3.48 -1.59
CA TYR A 38 -26.89 -4.35 -0.43
C TYR A 38 -27.84 -4.00 0.72
N PRO A 39 -29.17 -4.21 0.55
CA PRO A 39 -30.17 -3.82 1.56
C PRO A 39 -30.04 -4.59 2.89
N GLY A 40 -29.22 -5.65 2.92
CA GLY A 40 -28.93 -6.43 4.13
C GLY A 40 -27.75 -5.95 4.95
N ASN A 41 -27.05 -4.90 4.50
CA ASN A 41 -25.87 -4.34 5.18
C ASN A 41 -26.06 -2.85 5.49
N GLU A 42 -25.37 -2.38 6.52
CA GLU A 42 -25.29 -0.96 6.88
C GLU A 42 -23.95 -0.42 6.45
N PHE A 43 -23.95 0.68 5.68
CA PHE A 43 -22.74 1.30 5.19
C PHE A 43 -22.55 2.70 5.77
N THR A 44 -21.37 2.95 6.32
CA THR A 44 -20.89 4.30 6.65
C THR A 44 -19.90 4.72 5.58
N LEU A 45 -20.15 5.85 4.90
CA LEU A 45 -19.25 6.38 3.86
C LEU A 45 -18.51 7.60 4.38
N ILE A 46 -17.19 7.60 4.16
CA ILE A 46 -16.32 8.77 4.37
C ILE A 46 -15.48 9.04 3.12
N SER A 47 -15.15 10.29 2.88
CA SER A 47 -14.30 10.72 1.74
C SER A 47 -13.24 11.70 2.24
N PRO A 48 -12.21 11.21 2.95
CA PRO A 48 -11.20 12.06 3.58
C PRO A 48 -10.25 12.72 2.58
N ALA A 49 -10.15 12.18 1.36
CA ALA A 49 -9.29 12.67 0.30
C ALA A 49 -9.89 12.38 -1.08
N ASN A 50 -9.36 13.06 -2.10
CA ASN A 50 -9.71 12.81 -3.50
C ASN A 50 -8.51 13.11 -4.41
N TYR A 51 -7.70 12.08 -4.70
CA TYR A 51 -6.49 12.21 -5.49
C TYR A 51 -6.36 11.10 -6.54
N SER A 52 -5.61 11.39 -7.59
CA SER A 52 -5.09 10.35 -8.50
C SER A 52 -3.88 9.71 -7.84
N SER A 53 -3.83 8.37 -7.80
CA SER A 53 -2.87 7.64 -6.97
C SER A 53 -1.40 7.85 -7.38
N GLU A 54 -1.13 8.14 -8.65
CA GLU A 54 0.19 8.49 -9.17
C GLU A 54 0.71 9.83 -8.63
N ASN A 55 -0.18 10.69 -8.14
CA ASN A 55 0.15 11.98 -7.54
C ASN A 55 0.14 11.98 -6.00
N ALA A 56 -0.23 10.85 -5.40
CA ALA A 56 -0.34 10.73 -3.95
C ALA A 56 1.03 10.83 -3.28
N ARG A 57 1.05 11.50 -2.14
CA ARG A 57 2.21 11.65 -1.26
C ARG A 57 2.02 10.82 0.01
N PRO A 58 3.09 10.54 0.76
CA PRO A 58 2.98 9.84 2.06
C PRO A 58 1.98 10.50 3.02
N GLU A 59 1.86 11.83 2.98
CA GLU A 59 0.91 12.59 3.80
C GLU A 59 -0.54 12.27 3.43
N ASP A 60 -0.84 12.13 2.14
CA ASP A 60 -2.18 11.79 1.66
C ASP A 60 -2.59 10.40 2.17
N TYR A 61 -1.66 9.45 2.15
CA TYR A 61 -1.89 8.10 2.70
C TYR A 61 -2.11 8.12 4.20
N ARG A 62 -1.28 8.88 4.94
CA ARG A 62 -1.44 9.06 6.38
C ARG A 62 -2.83 9.59 6.70
N ASP A 63 -3.26 10.63 6.02
CA ASP A 63 -4.52 11.32 6.32
C ASP A 63 -5.72 10.42 6.03
N VAL A 64 -5.69 9.63 4.95
CA VAL A 64 -6.72 8.61 4.66
C VAL A 64 -6.75 7.54 5.75
N LEU A 65 -5.59 6.93 6.08
CA LEU A 65 -5.52 5.86 7.07
C LEU A 65 -5.88 6.32 8.47
N LYS A 66 -5.53 7.57 8.82
CA LYS A 66 -5.92 8.21 10.07
C LYS A 66 -7.45 8.37 10.15
N ALA A 67 -8.07 8.90 9.10
CA ALA A 67 -9.53 9.06 9.05
C ALA A 67 -10.26 7.71 9.15
N VAL A 68 -9.74 6.66 8.48
CA VAL A 68 -10.25 5.29 8.60
C VAL A 68 -10.14 4.79 10.05
N SER A 69 -8.98 4.95 10.68
CA SER A 69 -8.74 4.51 12.07
C SER A 69 -9.65 5.24 13.06
N GLU A 70 -9.80 6.56 12.92
CA GLU A 70 -10.67 7.36 13.77
C GLU A 70 -12.14 6.97 13.63
N GLU A 71 -12.63 6.81 12.39
CA GLU A 71 -14.02 6.45 12.14
C GLU A 71 -14.31 4.99 12.56
N ALA A 72 -13.40 4.07 12.26
CA ALA A 72 -13.54 2.67 12.70
C ALA A 72 -13.55 2.53 14.23
N SER A 73 -12.80 3.37 14.95
CA SER A 73 -12.82 3.40 16.42
C SER A 73 -14.15 3.89 16.99
N LYS A 74 -14.87 4.78 16.28
CA LYS A 74 -16.20 5.31 16.67
C LYS A 74 -17.32 4.36 16.30
N SER A 75 -17.40 3.97 15.02
CA SER A 75 -18.50 3.19 14.45
C SER A 75 -18.39 1.69 14.72
N ARG A 76 -17.19 1.18 15.02
CA ARG A 76 -16.88 -0.24 15.24
C ARG A 76 -17.49 -1.11 14.13
N PRO A 77 -17.06 -0.92 12.88
CA PRO A 77 -17.59 -1.69 11.75
C PRO A 77 -17.13 -3.15 11.84
N ASP A 78 -17.90 -4.03 11.20
CA ASP A 78 -17.54 -5.44 11.07
C ASP A 78 -16.51 -5.65 9.95
N GLY A 79 -16.33 -4.65 9.06
CA GLY A 79 -15.34 -4.63 8.00
C GLY A 79 -15.12 -3.24 7.39
N ILE A 80 -14.03 -3.07 6.68
CA ILE A 80 -13.63 -1.80 6.05
C ILE A 80 -13.35 -2.04 4.57
N ILE A 81 -13.88 -1.18 3.69
CA ILE A 81 -13.54 -1.14 2.26
C ILE A 81 -12.91 0.21 1.96
N ILE A 82 -11.72 0.21 1.35
CA ILE A 82 -11.01 1.42 0.96
C ILE A 82 -10.91 1.47 -0.57
N LEU A 83 -11.53 2.48 -1.17
CA LEU A 83 -11.45 2.76 -2.59
C LEU A 83 -10.19 3.58 -2.87
N HIS A 84 -9.32 3.07 -3.74
CA HIS A 84 -8.02 3.67 -4.04
C HIS A 84 -7.68 3.55 -5.53
N GLY A 85 -6.82 4.42 -6.03
CA GLY A 85 -6.30 4.31 -7.40
C GLY A 85 -5.33 3.14 -7.55
N THR A 86 -5.32 2.52 -8.73
CA THR A 86 -4.62 1.26 -8.97
C THR A 86 -3.09 1.38 -9.03
N ASP A 87 -2.54 2.53 -9.46
CA ASP A 87 -1.10 2.67 -9.74
C ASP A 87 -0.21 2.47 -8.51
N THR A 88 -0.65 2.95 -7.35
CA THR A 88 0.11 2.85 -6.10
C THR A 88 -0.60 2.06 -5.01
N MET A 89 -1.65 1.31 -5.37
CA MET A 89 -2.45 0.53 -4.42
C MET A 89 -1.62 -0.48 -3.62
N ALA A 90 -0.60 -1.10 -4.22
CA ALA A 90 0.27 -2.03 -3.52
C ALA A 90 1.05 -1.36 -2.37
N TYR A 91 1.61 -0.16 -2.61
CA TYR A 91 2.27 0.64 -1.57
C TYR A 91 1.30 1.03 -0.45
N PHE A 92 0.10 1.50 -0.85
CA PHE A 92 -0.94 1.86 0.11
C PHE A 92 -1.38 0.65 0.95
N ALA A 93 -1.57 -0.52 0.33
CA ALA A 93 -1.98 -1.76 1.02
C ALA A 93 -0.94 -2.23 2.04
N GLN A 94 0.34 -2.21 1.64
CA GLN A 94 1.45 -2.53 2.53
C GLN A 94 1.54 -1.56 3.73
N LEU A 95 1.22 -0.28 3.53
CA LEU A 95 1.16 0.69 4.62
C LEU A 95 -0.10 0.47 5.47
N ALA A 96 -1.25 0.21 4.85
CA ALA A 96 -2.51 -0.01 5.54
C ALA A 96 -2.46 -1.18 6.51
N VAL A 97 -1.84 -2.32 6.14
CA VAL A 97 -1.73 -3.46 7.04
C VAL A 97 -0.90 -3.13 8.29
N ARG A 98 0.12 -2.30 8.16
CA ARG A 98 0.95 -1.82 9.29
C ARG A 98 0.22 -0.80 10.17
N ALA A 99 -0.57 0.06 9.54
CA ALA A 99 -1.27 1.14 10.24
C ALA A 99 -2.59 0.70 10.87
N LEU A 100 -3.30 -0.27 10.30
CA LEU A 100 -4.64 -0.69 10.72
C LEU A 100 -4.71 -2.11 11.30
N GLY A 101 -3.68 -2.95 11.09
CA GLY A 101 -3.69 -4.35 11.50
C GLY A 101 -3.93 -4.56 13.00
N HIS A 102 -3.48 -3.62 13.84
CA HIS A 102 -3.70 -3.66 15.29
C HIS A 102 -5.17 -3.55 15.70
N MET A 103 -6.03 -3.02 14.83
CA MET A 103 -7.48 -2.89 15.08
C MET A 103 -8.22 -4.24 14.99
N LYS A 104 -7.62 -5.24 14.31
CA LYS A 104 -8.20 -6.58 14.10
C LYS A 104 -9.56 -6.56 13.39
N ILE A 105 -9.81 -5.53 12.60
CA ILE A 105 -11.00 -5.41 11.74
C ILE A 105 -10.56 -5.81 10.33
N PRO A 106 -11.26 -6.73 9.65
CA PRO A 106 -10.93 -7.08 8.26
C PRO A 106 -11.08 -5.86 7.36
N PHE A 107 -10.13 -5.68 6.43
CA PHE A 107 -10.19 -4.59 5.47
C PHE A 107 -9.79 -5.04 4.06
N VAL A 108 -10.51 -4.53 3.09
CA VAL A 108 -10.25 -4.74 1.67
C VAL A 108 -9.98 -3.40 1.00
N ILE A 109 -8.93 -3.35 0.19
CA ILE A 109 -8.61 -2.22 -0.65
C ILE A 109 -8.94 -2.61 -2.08
N THR A 110 -9.63 -1.74 -2.81
CA THR A 110 -10.00 -1.99 -4.20
C THR A 110 -10.06 -0.71 -5.00
N GLY A 111 -10.07 -0.86 -6.31
CA GLY A 111 -10.18 0.21 -7.28
C GLY A 111 -10.76 -0.30 -8.58
N SER A 112 -10.57 0.42 -9.68
CA SER A 112 -10.92 -0.05 -11.01
C SER A 112 -9.92 0.42 -12.06
N LYS A 113 -9.75 -0.37 -13.10
CA LYS A 113 -8.96 0.00 -14.30
C LYS A 113 -9.76 0.93 -15.21
N ILE A 114 -11.09 0.73 -15.26
CA ILE A 114 -12.01 1.47 -16.11
C ILE A 114 -13.04 2.20 -15.22
N PRO A 115 -13.29 3.51 -15.44
CA PRO A 115 -14.21 4.27 -14.60
C PRO A 115 -15.61 3.67 -14.55
N PRO A 116 -16.34 3.79 -13.42
CA PRO A 116 -17.76 3.47 -13.33
C PRO A 116 -18.56 4.18 -14.41
N GLY A 117 -19.53 3.50 -15.03
CA GLY A 117 -20.34 4.05 -16.11
C GLY A 117 -19.74 3.95 -17.52
N SER A 118 -18.47 3.54 -17.64
CA SER A 118 -17.84 3.22 -18.92
C SER A 118 -18.10 1.77 -19.33
N GLU A 119 -18.15 1.50 -20.65
CA GLU A 119 -18.28 0.13 -21.18
C GLU A 119 -17.09 -0.73 -20.71
N GLY A 120 -17.37 -1.93 -20.25
CA GLY A 120 -16.35 -2.88 -19.76
C GLY A 120 -15.75 -2.53 -18.40
N THR A 121 -16.38 -1.63 -17.62
CA THR A 121 -15.90 -1.30 -16.27
C THR A 121 -15.81 -2.52 -15.37
N ASP A 122 -14.71 -2.63 -14.64
CA ASP A 122 -14.47 -3.63 -13.60
C ASP A 122 -14.88 -3.13 -12.18
N ALA A 123 -15.29 -1.86 -12.08
CA ALA A 123 -15.53 -1.20 -10.80
C ALA A 123 -16.59 -1.92 -9.95
N PHE A 124 -17.75 -2.23 -10.54
CA PHE A 124 -18.85 -2.83 -9.79
C PHE A 124 -18.53 -4.28 -9.36
N GLY A 125 -17.93 -5.08 -10.26
CA GLY A 125 -17.48 -6.43 -9.94
C GLY A 125 -16.44 -6.46 -8.83
N ASN A 126 -15.50 -5.52 -8.83
CA ASN A 126 -14.51 -5.36 -7.77
C ASN A 126 -15.17 -4.98 -6.44
N ILE A 127 -16.19 -4.11 -6.44
CA ILE A 127 -16.94 -3.75 -5.24
C ILE A 127 -17.73 -4.93 -4.70
N ASP A 128 -18.44 -5.67 -5.56
CA ASP A 128 -19.21 -6.83 -5.16
C ASP A 128 -18.32 -7.88 -4.48
N TYR A 129 -17.18 -8.15 -5.10
CA TYR A 129 -16.21 -9.08 -4.55
C TYR A 129 -15.56 -8.55 -3.26
N ALA A 130 -15.30 -7.24 -3.16
CA ALA A 130 -14.78 -6.63 -1.93
C ALA A 130 -15.75 -6.75 -0.76
N VAL A 131 -17.06 -6.53 -0.99
CA VAL A 131 -18.10 -6.72 0.03
C VAL A 131 -18.17 -8.18 0.48
N GLU A 132 -18.12 -9.13 -0.45
CA GLU A 132 -18.08 -10.56 -0.13
C GLU A 132 -16.85 -10.89 0.73
N GLN A 133 -15.64 -10.51 0.29
CA GLN A 133 -14.40 -10.87 0.97
C GLN A 133 -14.30 -10.25 2.37
N VAL A 134 -14.70 -8.98 2.53
CA VAL A 134 -14.65 -8.33 3.86
C VAL A 134 -15.68 -8.91 4.82
N THR A 135 -16.84 -9.31 4.31
CA THR A 135 -17.89 -9.97 5.10
C THR A 135 -17.46 -11.37 5.54
N ASP A 136 -16.67 -12.06 4.73
CA ASP A 136 -16.01 -13.33 5.06
C ASP A 136 -14.82 -13.18 6.03
N GLY A 137 -14.54 -11.97 6.49
CA GLY A 137 -13.45 -11.68 7.44
C GLY A 137 -12.06 -11.67 6.81
N LYS A 138 -11.95 -11.53 5.49
CA LYS A 138 -10.67 -11.48 4.78
C LYS A 138 -10.15 -10.04 4.65
N SER A 139 -8.81 -9.90 4.60
CA SER A 139 -8.12 -8.64 4.37
C SER A 139 -7.20 -8.76 3.17
N GLY A 140 -7.22 -7.75 2.29
CA GLY A 140 -6.35 -7.78 1.11
C GLY A 140 -6.68 -6.72 0.06
N VAL A 141 -6.07 -6.88 -1.10
CA VAL A 141 -6.34 -6.11 -2.32
C VAL A 141 -7.22 -6.94 -3.24
N VAL A 142 -8.37 -6.38 -3.60
CA VAL A 142 -9.31 -6.97 -4.57
C VAL A 142 -9.17 -6.26 -5.92
N PHE A 143 -9.11 -7.04 -6.98
CA PHE A 143 -9.03 -6.56 -8.36
C PHE A 143 -9.56 -7.60 -9.34
N THR A 144 -9.89 -7.16 -10.55
CA THR A 144 -10.18 -8.05 -11.68
C THR A 144 -8.92 -8.26 -12.50
N THR A 145 -8.50 -9.53 -12.68
CA THR A 145 -7.34 -9.89 -13.52
C THR A 145 -7.59 -9.55 -15.00
N HIS A 146 -6.54 -9.57 -15.81
CA HIS A 146 -6.69 -9.35 -17.26
C HIS A 146 -7.57 -10.41 -17.96
N ASP A 147 -7.67 -11.62 -17.38
CA ASP A 147 -8.59 -12.67 -17.84
C ASP A 147 -10.04 -12.46 -17.40
N GLY A 148 -10.35 -11.37 -16.70
CA GLY A 148 -11.69 -11.02 -16.26
C GLY A 148 -12.15 -11.72 -14.98
N ASN A 149 -11.26 -12.41 -14.25
CA ASN A 149 -11.60 -13.10 -13.01
C ASN A 149 -11.35 -12.19 -11.78
N PRO A 150 -12.25 -12.19 -10.77
CA PRO A 150 -11.99 -11.50 -9.52
C PRO A 150 -10.90 -12.23 -8.74
N ALA A 151 -10.01 -11.47 -8.11
CA ALA A 151 -8.92 -11.98 -7.29
C ALA A 151 -8.76 -11.17 -6.01
N ILE A 152 -8.23 -11.82 -4.96
CA ILE A 152 -7.80 -11.15 -3.73
C ILE A 152 -6.38 -11.60 -3.38
N ILE A 153 -5.52 -10.63 -3.03
CA ILE A 153 -4.17 -10.88 -2.52
C ILE A 153 -4.07 -10.25 -1.14
N ALA A 154 -3.52 -10.98 -0.18
CA ALA A 154 -3.29 -10.44 1.17
C ALA A 154 -2.47 -9.14 1.12
N ALA A 155 -2.87 -8.15 1.92
CA ALA A 155 -2.31 -6.78 1.84
C ALA A 155 -0.80 -6.71 2.10
N ASP A 156 -0.26 -7.64 2.90
CA ASP A 156 1.17 -7.75 3.19
C ASP A 156 1.97 -8.53 2.14
N LYS A 157 1.29 -9.16 1.18
CA LYS A 157 1.89 -9.96 0.11
C LYS A 157 1.77 -9.34 -1.28
N VAL A 158 0.96 -8.28 -1.41
CA VAL A 158 0.75 -7.64 -2.70
C VAL A 158 1.97 -6.88 -3.16
N THR A 159 2.28 -7.00 -4.45
CA THR A 159 3.30 -6.20 -5.15
C THR A 159 2.66 -5.41 -6.27
N SER A 160 3.36 -4.39 -6.76
CA SER A 160 2.91 -3.53 -7.86
C SER A 160 2.43 -4.34 -9.06
N PRO A 161 1.41 -3.85 -9.77
CA PRO A 161 0.84 -4.57 -10.90
C PRO A 161 1.79 -4.59 -12.11
N ASP A 162 1.59 -5.58 -12.97
CA ASP A 162 2.21 -5.63 -14.29
C ASP A 162 1.54 -4.66 -15.28
N ILE A 163 1.94 -4.72 -16.56
CA ILE A 163 1.39 -3.86 -17.62
C ILE A 163 -0.09 -4.13 -17.95
N TYR A 164 -0.64 -5.25 -17.51
CA TYR A 164 -2.06 -5.61 -17.66
C TYR A 164 -2.89 -5.21 -16.44
N GLY A 165 -2.25 -4.71 -15.38
CA GLY A 165 -2.88 -4.32 -14.13
C GLY A 165 -3.11 -5.49 -13.18
N ASP A 166 -2.44 -6.62 -13.37
CA ASP A 166 -2.50 -7.77 -12.49
C ASP A 166 -1.45 -7.64 -11.39
N TYR A 167 -1.91 -7.62 -10.13
CA TYR A 167 -1.02 -7.53 -8.98
C TYR A 167 -0.25 -8.82 -8.74
N GLY A 168 1.03 -8.68 -8.40
CA GLY A 168 1.86 -9.81 -8.04
C GLY A 168 1.69 -10.25 -6.58
N ILE A 169 2.03 -11.51 -6.31
CA ILE A 169 2.06 -12.08 -4.97
C ILE A 169 3.52 -12.25 -4.55
N TRP A 170 3.91 -11.65 -3.43
CA TRP A 170 5.23 -11.88 -2.85
C TRP A 170 5.27 -13.24 -2.12
N PRO A 171 6.05 -14.22 -2.60
CA PRO A 171 5.99 -15.59 -2.06
C PRO A 171 6.73 -15.78 -0.75
N ASP A 172 7.69 -14.90 -0.43
CA ASP A 172 8.61 -15.02 0.72
C ASP A 172 8.20 -14.11 1.90
N SER A 173 6.89 -13.79 2.03
CA SER A 173 6.44 -12.89 3.10
C SER A 173 6.69 -13.49 4.49
N ALA A 174 7.09 -12.62 5.43
CA ALA A 174 7.16 -12.95 6.84
C ALA A 174 5.74 -13.16 7.40
N ASP A 175 5.56 -14.13 8.28
CA ASP A 175 4.40 -14.17 9.18
C ASP A 175 4.60 -13.06 10.24
N THR A 176 4.33 -11.83 9.81
CA THR A 176 4.48 -10.66 10.67
C THR A 176 3.16 -10.42 11.39
N ASP A 177 3.22 -10.36 12.72
CA ASP A 177 2.05 -10.00 13.52
C ASP A 177 1.83 -8.48 13.52
N TYR A 178 1.05 -8.01 12.54
CA TYR A 178 0.67 -6.60 12.43
C TYR A 178 -0.35 -6.16 13.51
N SER A 179 -0.87 -7.09 14.32
CA SER A 179 -1.74 -6.78 15.45
C SER A 179 -0.98 -6.46 16.76
N SER A 180 0.34 -6.57 16.74
CA SER A 180 1.21 -6.34 17.90
C SER A 180 1.25 -4.88 18.35
N ASP A 181 1.59 -4.66 19.63
CA ASP A 181 1.75 -3.31 20.19
C ASP A 181 2.79 -2.47 19.44
N ARG A 182 3.83 -3.10 18.89
CA ARG A 182 4.82 -2.41 18.04
C ARG A 182 4.17 -1.66 16.88
N TYR A 183 3.25 -2.31 16.14
CA TYR A 183 2.58 -1.67 15.00
C TYR A 183 1.51 -0.69 15.44
N LYS A 184 0.87 -0.92 16.58
CA LYS A 184 -0.03 0.05 17.18
C LYS A 184 0.70 1.35 17.54
N GLU A 185 1.81 1.27 18.26
CA GLU A 185 2.63 2.43 18.61
C GLU A 185 3.18 3.16 17.39
N ALA A 186 3.65 2.39 16.39
CA ALA A 186 4.13 2.95 15.12
C ALA A 186 3.02 3.68 14.36
N ALA A 187 1.80 3.12 14.31
CA ALA A 187 0.63 3.76 13.69
C ALA A 187 0.23 5.05 14.41
N GLU A 188 0.17 5.03 15.74
CA GLU A 188 -0.13 6.22 16.55
C GLU A 188 0.90 7.33 16.31
N ALA A 189 2.18 7.01 16.30
CA ALA A 189 3.25 7.95 15.99
C ALA A 189 3.15 8.50 14.55
N PHE A 190 2.89 7.62 13.58
CA PHE A 190 2.70 8.00 12.18
C PHE A 190 1.52 8.96 12.00
N PHE A 191 0.38 8.69 12.64
CA PHE A 191 -0.81 9.54 12.57
C PHE A 191 -0.63 10.89 13.27
N ALA A 192 0.22 10.96 14.28
CA ALA A 192 0.53 12.19 15.03
C ALA A 192 1.63 13.02 14.38
N SER A 193 2.42 12.45 13.47
CA SER A 193 3.59 13.13 12.92
C SER A 193 3.21 14.27 11.98
N GLU A 194 3.74 15.46 12.23
CA GLU A 194 3.65 16.60 11.29
C GLU A 194 4.62 16.47 10.12
N LYS A 195 5.70 15.70 10.30
CA LYS A 195 6.75 15.51 9.29
C LYS A 195 7.06 14.03 9.11
N LEU A 196 6.70 13.52 7.93
CA LEU A 196 7.01 12.14 7.56
C LEU A 196 8.43 11.98 7.04
N HIS A 197 8.92 10.73 7.05
CA HIS A 197 10.20 10.38 6.49
C HIS A 197 10.23 10.61 4.97
N ARG A 198 11.32 11.21 4.50
CA ARG A 198 11.59 11.42 3.08
C ARG A 198 12.50 10.30 2.60
N ILE A 199 11.93 9.36 1.86
CA ILE A 199 12.60 8.14 1.43
C ILE A 199 13.18 8.34 0.03
N GLN A 200 14.50 8.23 -0.09
CA GLN A 200 15.17 8.04 -1.38
C GLN A 200 15.15 6.56 -1.73
N VAL A 201 14.40 6.18 -2.77
CA VAL A 201 14.45 4.83 -3.34
C VAL A 201 15.58 4.75 -4.37
N ILE A 202 16.48 3.79 -4.20
CA ILE A 202 17.56 3.50 -5.15
C ILE A 202 17.21 2.20 -5.86
N PRO A 203 16.86 2.21 -7.15
CA PRO A 203 16.46 1.02 -7.88
C PRO A 203 17.64 0.06 -8.10
N ALA A 204 17.33 -1.22 -8.24
CA ALA A 204 18.26 -2.26 -8.67
C ALA A 204 18.59 -2.09 -10.18
N ALA A 205 19.38 -1.08 -10.48
CA ALA A 205 19.78 -0.74 -11.85
C ALA A 205 21.32 -0.58 -11.94
N PRO A 206 21.93 -0.80 -13.11
CA PRO A 206 23.38 -0.72 -13.27
C PRO A 206 24.00 0.64 -12.89
N THR A 207 23.25 1.73 -13.05
CA THR A 207 23.71 3.09 -12.71
C THR A 207 22.53 3.91 -12.16
N PRO A 208 22.10 3.64 -10.92
CA PRO A 208 20.96 4.36 -10.35
C PRO A 208 21.29 5.84 -10.14
N GLY A 209 20.33 6.71 -10.46
CA GLY A 209 20.37 8.11 -10.05
C GLY A 209 20.26 8.22 -8.53
N ILE A 210 21.12 9.01 -7.91
CA ILE A 210 21.16 9.19 -6.46
C ILE A 210 21.14 10.68 -6.15
N LEU A 211 20.17 11.11 -5.36
CA LEU A 211 20.16 12.46 -4.82
C LEU A 211 21.28 12.63 -3.78
N GLU A 212 21.85 13.81 -3.70
CA GLU A 212 22.90 14.12 -2.71
C GLU A 212 22.31 14.50 -1.35
N GLU A 213 21.09 15.07 -1.32
CA GLU A 213 20.43 15.56 -0.13
C GLU A 213 18.91 15.59 -0.28
N GLY A 214 18.20 15.96 0.78
CA GLY A 214 16.74 16.12 0.75
C GLY A 214 15.98 14.89 1.25
N PHE A 215 16.67 13.90 1.83
CA PHE A 215 16.09 12.68 2.41
C PHE A 215 16.71 12.40 3.80
N ASP A 216 15.99 11.62 4.60
CA ASP A 216 16.43 11.12 5.91
C ASP A 216 16.44 9.58 5.96
N THR A 217 15.93 8.96 4.91
CA THR A 217 15.87 7.51 4.77
C THR A 217 16.22 7.10 3.35
N VAL A 218 16.95 6.01 3.21
CA VAL A 218 17.31 5.37 1.94
C VAL A 218 16.76 3.97 1.91
N LEU A 219 16.10 3.60 0.82
CA LEU A 219 15.70 2.23 0.49
C LEU A 219 16.43 1.79 -0.78
N ILE A 220 17.34 0.85 -0.64
CA ILE A 220 18.01 0.20 -1.77
C ILE A 220 17.14 -0.98 -2.21
N THR A 221 16.58 -0.91 -3.42
CA THR A 221 15.91 -2.09 -3.99
C THR A 221 16.97 -3.03 -4.55
N CYS A 222 16.92 -4.28 -4.10
CA CYS A 222 17.90 -5.31 -4.44
C CYS A 222 17.46 -6.13 -5.65
N HIS A 223 18.41 -6.83 -6.26
CA HIS A 223 18.12 -7.94 -7.17
C HIS A 223 17.48 -9.10 -6.41
N HIS A 224 16.89 -10.05 -7.13
CA HIS A 224 16.19 -11.21 -6.53
C HIS A 224 17.02 -12.02 -5.51
N SER A 225 18.35 -11.95 -5.60
CA SER A 225 19.28 -12.60 -4.67
C SER A 225 19.59 -11.80 -3.40
N GLY A 226 18.98 -10.62 -3.23
CA GLY A 226 19.26 -9.71 -2.11
C GLY A 226 20.56 -8.94 -2.26
N THR A 227 21.05 -8.78 -3.48
CA THR A 227 22.30 -8.08 -3.81
C THR A 227 22.06 -6.71 -4.42
N ALA A 228 23.01 -5.78 -4.23
CA ALA A 228 23.05 -4.48 -4.87
C ALA A 228 24.48 -4.09 -5.20
N ASP A 229 24.69 -2.99 -5.94
CA ASP A 229 26.01 -2.53 -6.38
C ASP A 229 26.89 -2.16 -5.16
N VAL A 230 28.07 -2.78 -5.07
CA VAL A 230 29.06 -2.51 -4.01
C VAL A 230 29.57 -1.06 -4.01
N LYS A 231 29.44 -0.33 -5.13
CA LYS A 231 29.75 1.11 -5.20
C LYS A 231 28.85 1.96 -4.29
N LEU A 232 27.74 1.39 -3.77
CA LEU A 232 26.91 2.03 -2.78
C LEU A 232 27.53 2.01 -1.38
N VAL A 233 28.46 1.09 -1.07
CA VAL A 233 29.05 0.93 0.27
C VAL A 233 29.63 2.23 0.83
N PRO A 234 30.47 3.00 0.12
CA PRO A 234 30.97 4.29 0.64
C PRO A 234 29.84 5.30 0.89
N LYS A 235 28.80 5.31 0.05
CA LYS A 235 27.63 6.19 0.22
C LYS A 235 26.83 5.80 1.46
N VAL A 236 26.54 4.51 1.64
CA VAL A 236 25.84 3.98 2.84
C VAL A 236 26.59 4.39 4.10
N ARG A 237 27.92 4.19 4.18
CA ARG A 237 28.72 4.64 5.33
C ARG A 237 28.60 6.15 5.59
N LYS A 238 28.64 6.97 4.52
CA LYS A 238 28.47 8.43 4.63
C LYS A 238 27.05 8.78 5.13
N TRP A 239 26.01 8.11 4.67
CA TRP A 239 24.63 8.37 5.08
C TRP A 239 24.40 7.95 6.53
N THR A 240 24.80 6.74 6.91
CA THR A 240 24.61 6.24 8.26
C THR A 240 25.40 7.03 9.30
N SER A 241 26.62 7.53 8.95
CA SER A 241 27.38 8.44 9.82
C SER A 241 26.71 9.80 10.05
N LYS A 242 25.76 10.19 9.16
CA LYS A 242 24.93 11.40 9.29
C LYS A 242 23.55 11.11 9.94
N GLY A 243 23.33 9.90 10.44
CA GLY A 243 22.04 9.50 11.03
C GLY A 243 20.93 9.19 10.00
N ILE A 244 21.26 9.10 8.71
CA ILE A 244 20.29 8.69 7.67
C ILE A 244 20.10 7.18 7.79
N ARG A 245 18.84 6.75 7.89
CA ARG A 245 18.48 5.32 7.93
C ARG A 245 18.66 4.70 6.55
N CYS A 246 19.28 3.52 6.50
CA CYS A 246 19.47 2.81 5.24
C CYS A 246 18.85 1.40 5.35
N PHE A 247 17.98 1.07 4.41
CA PHE A 247 17.32 -0.22 4.29
C PHE A 247 17.59 -0.85 2.94
N MET A 248 17.48 -2.18 2.85
CA MET A 248 17.58 -2.93 1.60
C MET A 248 16.51 -4.02 1.52
N ALA A 249 15.86 -4.13 0.35
CA ALA A 249 14.86 -5.15 -0.01
C ALA A 249 14.71 -5.24 -1.55
N PRO A 250 14.24 -6.37 -2.12
CA PRO A 250 13.96 -7.62 -1.42
C PRO A 250 15.21 -8.35 -0.98
N VAL A 251 15.13 -9.05 0.13
CA VAL A 251 16.20 -9.92 0.62
C VAL A 251 15.58 -11.28 0.96
N PRO A 252 15.96 -12.38 0.27
CA PRO A 252 15.46 -13.72 0.58
C PRO A 252 15.82 -14.14 2.00
N ARG A 253 14.91 -14.82 2.71
CA ARG A 253 15.11 -15.26 4.10
C ARG A 253 16.14 -16.37 4.25
N ASN A 254 16.09 -17.34 3.36
CA ASN A 254 16.84 -18.59 3.47
C ASN A 254 17.94 -18.71 2.40
N SER A 255 18.49 -17.58 1.94
CA SER A 255 19.58 -17.58 0.97
C SER A 255 20.94 -17.42 1.61
N ASN A 256 21.99 -17.91 0.95
CA ASN A 256 23.36 -17.55 1.28
C ASN A 256 23.54 -16.03 1.21
N ILE A 257 24.34 -15.50 2.14
CA ILE A 257 24.65 -14.07 2.16
C ILE A 257 25.77 -13.83 1.13
N TYR A 258 25.44 -13.10 0.07
CA TYR A 258 26.43 -12.68 -0.91
C TYR A 258 27.35 -11.58 -0.33
N GLU A 259 28.59 -11.52 -0.79
CA GLU A 259 29.60 -10.56 -0.34
C GLU A 259 29.10 -9.11 -0.43
N SER A 260 28.47 -8.74 -1.55
CA SER A 260 27.90 -7.39 -1.75
C SER A 260 26.86 -7.01 -0.70
N ARG A 261 25.98 -7.96 -0.31
CA ARG A 261 25.05 -7.77 0.78
C ARG A 261 25.75 -7.58 2.11
N ALA A 262 26.69 -8.48 2.45
CA ALA A 262 27.46 -8.41 3.70
C ALA A 262 28.18 -7.06 3.83
N MET A 263 28.78 -6.56 2.75
CA MET A 263 29.46 -5.26 2.73
C MET A 263 28.52 -4.09 3.00
N LEU A 264 27.29 -4.12 2.46
CA LEU A 264 26.27 -3.10 2.68
C LEU A 264 25.74 -3.15 4.13
N GLU A 265 25.51 -4.35 4.67
CA GLU A 265 25.10 -4.53 6.09
C GLU A 265 26.19 -4.02 7.04
N GLN A 266 27.47 -4.33 6.78
CA GLN A 266 28.61 -3.81 7.53
C GLN A 266 28.77 -2.28 7.42
N ALA A 267 28.28 -1.69 6.35
CA ALA A 267 28.24 -0.23 6.19
C ALA A 267 27.07 0.43 6.95
N GLY A 268 26.20 -0.36 7.57
CA GLY A 268 25.05 0.10 8.36
C GLY A 268 23.70 0.03 7.63
N CYS A 269 23.62 -0.62 6.47
CA CYS A 269 22.35 -0.86 5.79
C CYS A 269 21.60 -2.02 6.47
N LYS A 270 20.34 -1.83 6.82
CA LYS A 270 19.50 -2.86 7.45
C LYS A 270 18.77 -3.66 6.36
N ALA A 271 19.05 -4.95 6.27
CA ALA A 271 18.26 -5.85 5.41
C ALA A 271 16.86 -6.06 5.99
N LEU A 272 15.86 -6.14 5.11
CA LEU A 272 14.46 -6.44 5.43
C LEU A 272 14.06 -7.78 4.77
N PRO A 273 14.43 -8.93 5.39
CA PRO A 273 14.18 -10.24 4.79
C PRO A 273 12.70 -10.55 4.65
N GLY A 274 12.31 -11.14 3.51
CA GLY A 274 10.94 -11.55 3.26
C GLY A 274 9.96 -10.41 2.96
N MET A 275 10.45 -9.18 2.77
CA MET A 275 9.60 -8.04 2.39
C MET A 275 9.73 -7.73 0.89
N PRO A 276 8.63 -7.48 0.18
CA PRO A 276 8.68 -6.87 -1.15
C PRO A 276 9.15 -5.40 -1.04
N PRO A 277 9.58 -4.77 -2.13
CA PRO A 277 9.99 -3.36 -2.14
C PRO A 277 8.92 -2.42 -1.57
N GLU A 278 7.65 -2.64 -1.89
CA GLU A 278 6.50 -1.88 -1.40
C GLU A 278 6.35 -2.03 0.13
N GLY A 279 6.51 -3.25 0.64
CA GLY A 279 6.51 -3.53 2.07
C GLY A 279 7.67 -2.89 2.82
N ALA A 280 8.85 -2.92 2.22
CA ALA A 280 10.03 -2.26 2.77
C ALA A 280 9.90 -0.73 2.80
N TRP A 281 9.28 -0.15 1.77
CA TRP A 281 8.95 1.27 1.73
C TRP A 281 7.97 1.64 2.85
N ALA A 282 6.90 0.86 3.00
CA ALA A 282 5.91 1.08 4.05
C ALA A 282 6.52 0.94 5.46
N GLU A 283 7.37 -0.06 5.68
CA GLU A 283 8.12 -0.23 6.93
C GLU A 283 9.01 0.97 7.22
N ALA A 284 9.77 1.42 6.22
CA ALA A 284 10.66 2.58 6.37
C ALA A 284 9.91 3.91 6.60
N LEU A 285 8.65 4.00 6.14
CA LEU A 285 7.83 5.20 6.34
C LEU A 285 7.22 5.26 7.74
N ILE A 286 6.74 4.12 8.27
CA ILE A 286 5.96 4.09 9.51
C ILE A 286 6.83 3.91 10.76
N THR A 287 8.04 3.37 10.64
CA THR A 287 8.98 3.14 11.73
C THR A 287 10.15 4.10 11.72
#